data_9646b1920dbb55cb6898966822c169a0
#
_entry.id   9646b1920dbb55cb6898966822c169a0
#
_cell.length_a   1.000
_cell.length_b   1.000
_cell.length_c   1.000
_cell.angle_alpha   90.00
_cell.angle_beta   90.00
_cell.angle_gamma   90.00
#
_symmetry.space_group_name_H-M   'P 1'
#
loop_
_entity.id
_entity.type
_entity.pdbx_description
1 polymer ?
#
loop_
_entity_poly.entity_id
_entity_poly.type
_entity_poly.pdbx_seq_one_letter_code
_entity_poly.pdbx_strand_id
1 'polypeptide(L)'
;MSDLNKVVEEAWKHRDSPEVFLRKFQDVIKDYRENALYLFEYASALDFLGRETEAIPLYHRALELGLSGKMKTQAEIQLGSSLSVTGRNESAISILSRVLKETGDPAALSFLCIALFRSGETIKSLKTALNFILSCNQGLIPEYERALSQYLDEMD
;
A
#
# COMPACT_ATOMS: atom_id res chain seq x y z
N MET A 1 16.54 -14.71 15.86
CA MET A 1 16.29 -13.54 14.97
C MET A 1 17.50 -13.41 14.06
N SER A 2 17.30 -13.23 12.76
CA SER A 2 18.40 -12.98 11.81
C SER A 2 19.06 -11.63 12.13
N ASP A 3 20.35 -11.46 11.76
CA ASP A 3 21.03 -10.16 11.94
C ASP A 3 20.29 -9.02 11.26
N LEU A 4 19.66 -9.29 10.12
CA LEU A 4 18.83 -8.33 9.40
C LEU A 4 17.64 -7.81 10.22
N ASN A 5 16.89 -8.69 10.91
CA ASN A 5 15.78 -8.25 11.74
C ASN A 5 16.21 -7.28 12.85
N LYS A 6 17.38 -7.51 13.44
CA LYS A 6 17.93 -6.60 14.46
C LYS A 6 18.30 -5.25 13.85
N VAL A 7 18.88 -5.25 12.65
CA VAL A 7 19.23 -4.01 11.93
C VAL A 7 17.97 -3.19 11.63
N VAL A 8 16.94 -3.83 11.11
CA VAL A 8 15.65 -3.19 10.79
C VAL A 8 14.99 -2.64 12.04
N GLU A 9 14.85 -3.45 13.11
CA GLU A 9 14.29 -3.00 14.38
C GLU A 9 15.05 -1.82 14.98
N GLU A 10 16.38 -1.86 14.93
CA GLU A 10 17.20 -0.76 15.43
C GLU A 10 17.02 0.50 14.59
N ALA A 11 16.90 0.40 13.27
CA ALA A 11 16.64 1.54 12.42
C ALA A 11 15.28 2.19 12.77
N TRP A 12 14.21 1.41 12.89
CA TRP A 12 12.87 1.90 13.20
C TRP A 12 12.73 2.59 14.56
N LYS A 13 13.62 2.32 15.53
CA LYS A 13 13.68 3.06 16.80
C LYS A 13 14.06 4.53 16.61
N HIS A 14 14.71 4.87 15.51
CA HIS A 14 15.17 6.21 15.18
C HIS A 14 14.26 6.97 14.22
N ARG A 15 13.04 6.48 13.94
CA ARG A 15 12.11 7.06 12.94
C ARG A 15 11.77 8.53 13.19
N ASP A 16 11.86 9.01 14.42
CA ASP A 16 11.61 10.41 14.79
C ASP A 16 12.80 11.34 14.45
N SER A 17 13.92 10.77 13.98
CA SER A 17 15.13 11.47 13.56
C SER A 17 15.48 11.08 12.12
N PRO A 18 14.92 11.74 11.08
CA PRO A 18 15.00 11.31 9.69
C PRO A 18 16.40 10.99 9.17
N GLU A 19 17.39 11.83 9.52
CA GLU A 19 18.78 11.62 9.09
C GLU A 19 19.40 10.37 9.71
N VAL A 20 19.18 10.15 11.01
CA VAL A 20 19.68 8.96 11.72
C VAL A 20 18.98 7.72 11.20
N PHE A 21 17.67 7.79 11.02
CA PHE A 21 16.84 6.71 10.51
C PHE A 21 17.33 6.20 9.15
N LEU A 22 17.50 7.09 8.18
CA LEU A 22 17.98 6.70 6.85
C LEU A 22 19.42 6.23 6.86
N ARG A 23 20.29 6.85 7.66
CA ARG A 23 21.68 6.43 7.77
C ARG A 23 21.78 4.96 8.23
N LYS A 24 20.95 4.54 9.19
CA LYS A 24 20.90 3.14 9.64
C LYS A 24 20.65 2.13 8.52
N PHE A 25 19.80 2.47 7.57
CA PHE A 25 19.62 1.65 6.37
C PHE A 25 20.81 1.77 5.41
N GLN A 26 21.27 2.97 5.14
CA GLN A 26 22.36 3.22 4.18
C GLN A 26 23.68 2.54 4.59
N ASP A 27 23.99 2.49 5.88
CA ASP A 27 25.23 1.89 6.40
C ASP A 27 25.35 0.40 6.06
N VAL A 28 24.22 -0.30 5.90
CA VAL A 28 24.21 -1.75 5.64
C VAL A 28 23.75 -2.11 4.22
N ILE A 29 23.44 -1.13 3.35
CA ILE A 29 22.92 -1.39 2.01
C ILE A 29 23.83 -2.29 1.16
N LYS A 30 25.14 -2.19 1.34
CA LYS A 30 26.11 -3.00 0.58
C LYS A 30 25.95 -4.49 0.83
N ASP A 31 25.56 -4.84 2.07
CA ASP A 31 25.42 -6.23 2.50
C ASP A 31 24.05 -6.81 2.16
N TYR A 32 23.03 -5.96 2.01
CA TYR A 32 21.63 -6.38 1.85
C TYR A 32 20.95 -5.88 0.58
N ARG A 33 21.68 -5.30 -0.40
CA ARG A 33 21.11 -4.76 -1.65
C ARG A 33 20.32 -5.75 -2.51
N GLU A 34 20.55 -7.05 -2.32
CA GLU A 34 19.82 -8.14 -3.00
C GLU A 34 18.94 -8.92 -2.02
N ASN A 35 18.57 -8.33 -0.90
CA ASN A 35 17.69 -8.95 0.08
C ASN A 35 16.29 -8.31 0.00
N ALA A 36 15.28 -9.12 -0.36
CA ALA A 36 13.91 -8.65 -0.55
C ALA A 36 13.31 -7.97 0.69
N LEU A 37 13.51 -8.54 1.89
CA LEU A 37 13.01 -7.98 3.14
C LEU A 37 13.68 -6.65 3.45
N TYR A 38 15.00 -6.56 3.30
CA TYR A 38 15.72 -5.32 3.53
C TYR A 38 15.26 -4.19 2.61
N LEU A 39 15.11 -4.48 1.31
CA LEU A 39 14.65 -3.49 0.33
C LEU A 39 13.22 -3.03 0.60
N PHE A 40 12.34 -3.94 1.02
CA PHE A 40 10.98 -3.60 1.46
C PHE A 40 11.00 -2.66 2.66
N GLU A 41 11.78 -2.97 3.69
CA GLU A 41 11.87 -2.15 4.90
C GLU A 41 12.50 -0.78 4.62
N TYR A 42 13.52 -0.72 3.77
CA TYR A 42 14.13 0.56 3.37
C TYR A 42 13.19 1.40 2.52
N ALA A 43 12.43 0.78 1.59
CA ALA A 43 11.38 1.45 0.86
C ALA A 43 10.32 2.02 1.81
N SER A 44 9.89 1.23 2.80
CA SER A 44 8.92 1.67 3.83
C SER A 44 9.45 2.85 4.66
N ALA A 45 10.74 2.87 4.96
CA ALA A 45 11.37 3.98 5.67
C ALA A 45 11.40 5.27 4.83
N LEU A 46 11.68 5.16 3.53
CA LEU A 46 11.62 6.29 2.60
C LEU A 46 10.19 6.82 2.44
N ASP A 47 9.22 5.92 2.28
CA ASP A 47 7.79 6.24 2.17
C ASP A 47 7.28 6.95 3.44
N PHE A 48 7.65 6.45 4.62
CA PHE A 48 7.35 7.09 5.90
C PHE A 48 7.84 8.55 5.99
N LEU A 49 8.94 8.86 5.30
CA LEU A 49 9.52 10.20 5.24
C LEU A 49 9.04 11.05 4.05
N GLY A 50 8.02 10.60 3.31
CA GLY A 50 7.50 11.31 2.14
C GLY A 50 8.45 11.30 0.93
N ARG A 51 9.32 10.27 0.83
CA ARG A 51 10.28 10.10 -0.28
C ARG A 51 9.84 8.99 -1.24
N GLU A 52 8.58 9.04 -1.66
CA GLU A 52 7.92 7.99 -2.45
C GLU A 52 8.64 7.72 -3.79
N THR A 53 9.17 8.75 -4.42
CA THR A 53 9.91 8.60 -5.68
C THR A 53 11.13 7.69 -5.53
N GLU A 54 11.76 7.68 -4.35
CA GLU A 54 12.91 6.83 -4.04
C GLU A 54 12.47 5.45 -3.52
N ALA A 55 11.31 5.37 -2.86
CA ALA A 55 10.76 4.12 -2.35
C ALA A 55 10.29 3.18 -3.48
N ILE A 56 9.65 3.72 -4.53
CA ILE A 56 9.06 2.95 -5.63
C ILE A 56 10.02 1.94 -6.26
N PRO A 57 11.25 2.30 -6.71
CA PRO A 57 12.16 1.31 -7.29
C PRO A 57 12.59 0.22 -6.32
N LEU A 58 12.66 0.52 -5.02
CA LEU A 58 13.02 -0.46 -3.99
C LEU A 58 11.87 -1.46 -3.75
N TYR A 59 10.61 -1.00 -3.72
CA TYR A 59 9.45 -1.90 -3.68
C TYR A 59 9.42 -2.84 -4.87
N HIS A 60 9.62 -2.32 -6.09
CA HIS A 60 9.70 -3.16 -7.29
C HIS A 60 10.80 -4.21 -7.13
N ARG A 61 12.00 -3.80 -6.72
CA ARG A 61 13.12 -4.73 -6.57
C ARG A 61 12.86 -5.77 -5.48
N ALA A 62 12.25 -5.39 -4.36
CA ALA A 62 11.88 -6.33 -3.31
C ALA A 62 10.91 -7.41 -3.82
N LEU A 63 9.91 -7.01 -4.61
CA LEU A 63 8.93 -7.92 -5.21
C LEU A 63 9.59 -8.86 -6.25
N GLU A 64 10.47 -8.35 -7.09
CA GLU A 64 11.26 -9.13 -8.07
C GLU A 64 12.15 -10.18 -7.38
N LEU A 65 12.71 -9.86 -6.23
CA LEU A 65 13.53 -10.77 -5.44
C LEU A 65 12.72 -11.82 -4.67
N GLY A 66 11.41 -11.87 -4.88
CA GLY A 66 10.56 -12.94 -4.38
C GLY A 66 9.97 -12.69 -2.99
N LEU A 67 9.74 -11.44 -2.62
CA LEU A 67 8.95 -11.13 -1.42
C LEU A 67 7.60 -11.87 -1.49
N SER A 68 7.21 -12.54 -0.42
CA SER A 68 6.05 -13.45 -0.44
C SER A 68 5.12 -13.25 0.76
N GLY A 69 3.94 -13.90 0.71
CA GLY A 69 2.95 -13.88 1.79
C GLY A 69 2.51 -12.47 2.16
N LYS A 70 2.30 -12.23 3.45
CA LYS A 70 1.82 -10.94 3.96
C LYS A 70 2.73 -9.76 3.57
N MET A 71 4.04 -9.96 3.55
CA MET A 71 4.99 -8.90 3.19
C MET A 71 4.87 -8.50 1.72
N LYS A 72 4.62 -9.44 0.81
CA LYS A 72 4.31 -9.14 -0.60
C LYS A 72 3.07 -8.24 -0.70
N THR A 73 1.98 -8.63 -0.03
CA THR A 73 0.74 -7.83 -0.01
C THR A 73 0.99 -6.42 0.52
N GLN A 74 1.73 -6.28 1.61
CA GLN A 74 2.08 -4.97 2.17
C GLN A 74 2.93 -4.14 1.21
N ALA A 75 3.94 -4.74 0.57
CA ALA A 75 4.78 -4.05 -0.41
C ALA A 75 3.97 -3.57 -1.63
N GLU A 76 3.05 -4.37 -2.13
CA GLU A 76 2.18 -4.01 -3.25
C GLU A 76 1.20 -2.88 -2.88
N ILE A 77 0.65 -2.88 -1.66
CA ILE A 77 -0.22 -1.80 -1.17
C ILE A 77 0.57 -0.49 -1.04
N GLN A 78 1.74 -0.53 -0.41
CA GLN A 78 2.59 0.65 -0.23
C GLN A 78 3.09 1.18 -1.58
N LEU A 79 3.51 0.30 -2.49
CA LEU A 79 3.85 0.67 -3.86
C LEU A 79 2.67 1.36 -4.58
N GLY A 80 1.47 0.82 -4.47
CA GLY A 80 0.27 1.44 -5.03
C GLY A 80 0.00 2.83 -4.45
N SER A 81 0.16 3.01 -3.14
CA SER A 81 0.07 4.31 -2.47
C SER A 81 1.10 5.30 -3.01
N SER A 82 2.39 4.92 -3.03
CA SER A 82 3.50 5.75 -3.53
C SER A 82 3.33 6.13 -5.00
N LEU A 83 2.85 5.21 -5.84
CA LEU A 83 2.53 5.48 -7.24
C LEU A 83 1.42 6.54 -7.36
N SER A 84 0.36 6.44 -6.54
CA SER A 84 -0.72 7.43 -6.54
C SER A 84 -0.26 8.81 -6.07
N VAL A 85 0.57 8.88 -5.02
CA VAL A 85 1.15 10.15 -4.54
C VAL A 85 2.00 10.81 -5.61
N THR A 86 2.75 10.04 -6.38
CA THR A 86 3.61 10.53 -7.48
C THR A 86 2.87 10.74 -8.81
N GLY A 87 1.52 10.68 -8.82
CA GLY A 87 0.70 10.93 -10.00
C GLY A 87 0.56 9.76 -10.99
N ARG A 88 1.12 8.60 -10.69
CA ARG A 88 1.02 7.38 -11.52
C ARG A 88 -0.24 6.59 -11.19
N ASN A 89 -1.40 7.28 -11.27
CA ASN A 89 -2.67 6.75 -10.78
C ASN A 89 -3.13 5.48 -11.49
N GLU A 90 -2.94 5.36 -12.80
CA GLU A 90 -3.32 4.15 -13.56
C GLU A 90 -2.58 2.90 -13.04
N SER A 91 -1.27 3.01 -12.82
CA SER A 91 -0.46 1.93 -12.26
C SER A 91 -0.88 1.60 -10.81
N ALA A 92 -1.16 2.62 -10.01
CA ALA A 92 -1.67 2.46 -8.64
C ALA A 92 -3.01 1.70 -8.63
N ILE A 93 -3.97 2.14 -9.45
CA ILE A 93 -5.29 1.50 -9.60
C ILE A 93 -5.15 0.04 -10.01
N SER A 94 -4.28 -0.25 -11.00
CA SER A 94 -4.05 -1.61 -11.46
C SER A 94 -3.54 -2.54 -10.34
N ILE A 95 -2.51 -2.12 -9.61
CA ILE A 95 -1.92 -2.92 -8.51
C ILE A 95 -2.94 -3.09 -7.38
N LEU A 96 -3.53 -1.99 -6.91
CA LEU A 96 -4.43 -2.00 -5.75
C LEU A 96 -5.73 -2.76 -6.03
N SER A 97 -6.29 -2.67 -7.25
CA SER A 97 -7.47 -3.45 -7.65
C SER A 97 -7.17 -4.96 -7.64
N ARG A 98 -5.98 -5.35 -8.13
CA ARG A 98 -5.56 -6.75 -8.10
C ARG A 98 -5.39 -7.24 -6.66
N VAL A 99 -4.67 -6.50 -5.82
CA VAL A 99 -4.45 -6.86 -4.41
C VAL A 99 -5.78 -6.98 -3.66
N LEU A 100 -6.69 -6.01 -3.85
CA LEU A 100 -8.02 -6.05 -3.25
C LEU A 100 -8.79 -7.30 -3.65
N LYS A 101 -8.77 -7.65 -4.95
CA LYS A 101 -9.46 -8.84 -5.46
C LYS A 101 -8.88 -10.14 -4.90
N GLU A 102 -7.56 -10.21 -4.74
CA GLU A 102 -6.86 -11.42 -4.27
C GLU A 102 -6.97 -11.62 -2.76
N THR A 103 -7.01 -10.54 -1.99
CA THR A 103 -6.85 -10.59 -0.53
C THR A 103 -8.04 -10.07 0.28
N GLY A 104 -8.88 -9.22 -0.33
CA GLY A 104 -9.91 -8.49 0.39
C GLY A 104 -9.36 -7.46 1.39
N ASP A 105 -8.09 -7.07 1.29
CA ASP A 105 -7.43 -6.20 2.28
C ASP A 105 -8.04 -4.78 2.29
N PRO A 106 -8.56 -4.30 3.46
CA PRO A 106 -9.16 -2.97 3.55
C PRO A 106 -8.19 -1.81 3.27
N ALA A 107 -6.89 -2.01 3.48
CA ALA A 107 -5.90 -0.99 3.15
C ALA A 107 -5.76 -0.86 1.63
N ALA A 108 -5.76 -1.98 0.88
CA ALA A 108 -5.78 -1.95 -0.59
C ALA A 108 -7.01 -1.20 -1.11
N LEU A 109 -8.19 -1.43 -0.53
CA LEU A 109 -9.40 -0.68 -0.86
C LEU A 109 -9.24 0.82 -0.62
N SER A 110 -8.75 1.18 0.57
CA SER A 110 -8.61 2.60 0.95
C SER A 110 -7.71 3.36 -0.01
N PHE A 111 -6.55 2.80 -0.34
CA PHE A 111 -5.64 3.42 -1.30
C PHE A 111 -6.15 3.37 -2.74
N LEU A 112 -6.91 2.32 -3.12
CA LEU A 112 -7.59 2.26 -4.42
C LEU A 112 -8.60 3.41 -4.57
N CYS A 113 -9.43 3.65 -3.58
CA CYS A 113 -10.38 4.77 -3.60
C CYS A 113 -9.66 6.11 -3.74
N ILE A 114 -8.54 6.32 -3.04
CA ILE A 114 -7.73 7.52 -3.16
C ILE A 114 -7.14 7.66 -4.58
N ALA A 115 -6.61 6.57 -5.15
CA ALA A 115 -6.04 6.57 -6.51
C ALA A 115 -7.10 6.87 -7.57
N LEU A 116 -8.29 6.28 -7.45
CA LEU A 116 -9.45 6.57 -8.31
C LEU A 116 -9.88 8.03 -8.21
N PHE A 117 -9.97 8.57 -7.00
CA PHE A 117 -10.29 9.98 -6.80
C PHE A 117 -9.26 10.90 -7.45
N ARG A 118 -7.95 10.62 -7.27
CA ARG A 118 -6.86 11.41 -7.87
C ARG A 118 -6.79 11.30 -9.40
N SER A 119 -7.27 10.20 -9.97
CA SER A 119 -7.40 10.05 -11.43
C SER A 119 -8.62 10.75 -12.04
N GLY A 120 -9.50 11.32 -11.19
CA GLY A 120 -10.74 11.95 -11.61
C GLY A 120 -11.95 11.00 -11.68
N GLU A 121 -11.76 9.71 -11.39
CA GLU A 121 -12.83 8.69 -11.38
C GLU A 121 -13.62 8.72 -10.05
N THR A 122 -14.15 9.88 -9.69
CA THR A 122 -14.76 10.14 -8.37
C THR A 122 -15.96 9.23 -8.09
N ILE A 123 -16.87 9.06 -9.08
CA ILE A 123 -18.03 8.19 -8.95
C ILE A 123 -17.59 6.75 -8.69
N LYS A 124 -16.64 6.26 -9.47
CA LYS A 124 -16.11 4.90 -9.31
C LYS A 124 -15.42 4.70 -7.96
N SER A 125 -14.69 5.71 -7.47
CA SER A 125 -14.11 5.70 -6.12
C SER A 125 -15.19 5.50 -5.06
N LEU A 126 -16.28 6.28 -5.12
CA LEU A 126 -17.39 6.20 -4.17
C LEU A 126 -18.14 4.86 -4.27
N LYS A 127 -18.45 4.41 -5.49
CA LYS A 127 -19.10 3.10 -5.72
C LYS A 127 -18.24 1.96 -5.16
N THR A 128 -16.93 2.00 -5.36
CA THR A 128 -15.99 0.97 -4.84
C THR A 128 -16.04 0.91 -3.32
N ALA A 129 -16.00 2.05 -2.64
CA ALA A 129 -16.08 2.12 -1.19
C ALA A 129 -17.42 1.62 -0.63
N LEU A 130 -18.54 2.08 -1.20
CA LEU A 130 -19.88 1.71 -0.75
C LEU A 130 -20.18 0.22 -0.99
N ASN A 131 -19.79 -0.33 -2.14
CA ASN A 131 -19.94 -1.77 -2.42
C ASN A 131 -19.17 -2.63 -1.41
N PHE A 132 -17.97 -2.21 -1.03
CA PHE A 132 -17.20 -2.92 0.00
C PHE A 132 -17.89 -2.85 1.37
N ILE A 133 -18.37 -1.68 1.76
CA ILE A 133 -19.12 -1.52 3.02
C ILE A 133 -20.33 -2.44 3.03
N LEU A 134 -21.11 -2.49 1.95
CA LEU A 134 -22.26 -3.38 1.84
C LEU A 134 -21.85 -4.87 1.90
N SER A 135 -20.76 -5.24 1.25
CA SER A 135 -20.27 -6.63 1.28
C SER A 135 -19.80 -7.09 2.68
N CYS A 136 -19.32 -6.16 3.49
CA CYS A 136 -18.87 -6.41 4.87
C CYS A 136 -19.98 -6.25 5.90
N ASN A 137 -21.16 -5.80 5.49
CA ASN A 137 -22.23 -5.35 6.40
C ASN A 137 -22.78 -6.47 7.29
N GLN A 138 -22.81 -7.73 6.85
CA GLN A 138 -23.33 -8.89 7.60
C GLN A 138 -24.60 -8.61 8.44
N GLY A 139 -25.49 -7.75 7.91
CA GLY A 139 -26.73 -7.37 8.58
C GLY A 139 -26.60 -6.23 9.62
N LEU A 140 -25.55 -5.44 9.58
CA LEU A 140 -25.38 -4.26 10.46
C LEU A 140 -26.36 -3.11 10.11
N ILE A 141 -26.78 -3.03 8.83
CA ILE A 141 -27.70 -1.99 8.32
C ILE A 141 -28.80 -2.60 7.44
N PRO A 142 -29.50 -3.67 7.85
CA PRO A 142 -30.41 -4.43 6.99
C PRO A 142 -31.55 -3.58 6.44
N GLU A 143 -32.01 -2.58 7.20
CA GLU A 143 -33.11 -1.69 6.80
C GLU A 143 -32.74 -0.79 5.62
N TYR A 144 -31.43 -0.52 5.42
CA TYR A 144 -30.94 0.43 4.39
C TYR A 144 -30.24 -0.27 3.22
N GLU A 145 -29.91 -1.55 3.33
CA GLU A 145 -29.14 -2.30 2.34
C GLU A 145 -29.77 -2.22 0.94
N ARG A 146 -31.09 -2.44 0.85
CA ARG A 146 -31.84 -2.35 -0.41
C ARG A 146 -31.78 -0.96 -1.02
N ALA A 147 -31.99 0.09 -0.21
CA ALA A 147 -31.98 1.47 -0.68
C ALA A 147 -30.58 1.88 -1.14
N LEU A 148 -29.54 1.51 -0.39
CA LEU A 148 -28.14 1.79 -0.76
C LEU A 148 -27.74 1.08 -2.05
N SER A 149 -28.15 -0.17 -2.24
CA SER A 149 -27.91 -0.90 -3.50
C SER A 149 -28.58 -0.21 -4.69
N GLN A 150 -29.83 0.24 -4.52
CA GLN A 150 -30.56 0.97 -5.57
C GLN A 150 -29.83 2.27 -5.92
N TYR A 151 -29.40 3.07 -4.94
CA TYR A 151 -28.67 4.31 -5.20
C TYR A 151 -27.33 4.07 -5.90
N LEU A 152 -26.64 2.97 -5.59
CA LEU A 152 -25.42 2.59 -6.28
C LEU A 152 -25.65 2.29 -7.76
N ASP A 153 -26.77 1.65 -8.10
CA ASP A 153 -27.14 1.36 -9.48
C ASP A 153 -27.48 2.65 -10.26
N GLU A 154 -28.00 3.68 -9.57
CA GLU A 154 -28.35 4.98 -10.14
C GLU A 154 -27.14 5.92 -10.35
N MET A 155 -25.95 5.55 -9.85
CA MET A 155 -24.73 6.38 -9.93
C MET A 155 -23.92 6.19 -11.22
N ASP A 156 -24.48 5.63 -12.27
CA ASP A 156 -23.79 5.43 -13.56
C ASP A 156 -23.77 6.68 -14.45
#